data_3b99bb146b5ddef680f35abb34a0ea90
#
_entry.id   3b99bb146b5ddef680f35abb34a0ea90
#
_cell.length_a   1.000
_cell.length_b   1.000
_cell.length_c   1.000
_cell.angle_alpha   90.00
_cell.angle_beta   90.00
_cell.angle_gamma   90.00
#
_symmetry.space_group_name_H-M   'P 1'
#
loop_
_entity.id
_entity.type
_entity.pdbx_description
1 polymer ?
#
loop_
_entity_poly.entity_id
_entity_poly.type
_entity_poly.pdbx_seq_one_letter_code
_entity_poly.pdbx_strand_id
1 'polypeptide(L)'
;MPRVIDIPRELAASQVKFNKEAGRAFIAGLPEQSARFLDHWDLSPDGPPMHGVSALVLPVARADGTPAVLKLQILDEESEGEPVALRAWNGDGAVRLLDHDEPTGTMLLERLDETRMLSHVPDAHEAVVTIAGLLAHLTSFPAPPGMRRLSDIAGGMLDRTPWALARIPDPESRRLVADCAAALREVVDEPGDRLLHWDLHDENVLASDRAPWLAIDPKPLAGDPGFELWPALDNRYDPDDILWRFDAMTDILTLDRPRAHAWTLARLLQNTLWDIEDGRPVDDAQLEIARRLRGRGL
;
A
#
# COMPACT_ATOMS: atom_id res chain seq x y z
N MET A 1 -3.58 -32.84 -18.61
CA MET A 1 -2.98 -31.74 -19.36
C MET A 1 -2.72 -30.61 -18.39
N PRO A 2 -1.53 -30.00 -18.37
CA PRO A 2 -1.32 -28.83 -17.52
C PRO A 2 -2.37 -27.77 -17.89
N ARG A 3 -3.11 -27.27 -16.88
CA ARG A 3 -4.06 -26.18 -17.08
C ARG A 3 -3.26 -24.93 -17.43
N VAL A 4 -3.40 -24.43 -18.66
CA VAL A 4 -2.78 -23.17 -19.08
C VAL A 4 -3.53 -22.06 -18.37
N ILE A 5 -2.85 -21.35 -17.48
CA ILE A 5 -3.38 -20.14 -16.84
C ILE A 5 -3.14 -19.00 -17.81
N ASP A 6 -4.21 -18.28 -18.14
CA ASP A 6 -4.13 -17.07 -18.97
C ASP A 6 -3.60 -15.91 -18.11
N ILE A 7 -2.45 -15.36 -18.50
CA ILE A 7 -1.83 -14.25 -17.78
C ILE A 7 -2.43 -12.94 -18.32
N PRO A 8 -3.03 -12.08 -17.44
CA PRO A 8 -3.59 -10.81 -17.86
C PRO A 8 -2.55 -9.93 -18.56
N ARG A 9 -2.91 -9.35 -19.71
CA ARG A 9 -2.00 -8.53 -20.51
C ARG A 9 -1.57 -7.26 -19.78
N GLU A 10 -2.47 -6.72 -19.00
CA GLU A 10 -2.25 -5.53 -18.16
C GLU A 10 -1.16 -5.80 -17.11
N LEU A 11 -1.19 -6.96 -16.45
CA LEU A 11 -0.14 -7.39 -15.53
C LEU A 11 1.20 -7.50 -16.26
N ALA A 12 1.22 -8.14 -17.44
CA ALA A 12 2.44 -8.29 -18.22
C ALA A 12 3.04 -6.92 -18.61
N ALA A 13 2.20 -5.97 -19.01
CA ALA A 13 2.62 -4.61 -19.36
C ALA A 13 3.16 -3.85 -18.14
N SER A 14 2.47 -3.93 -17.01
CA SER A 14 2.88 -3.32 -15.72
C SER A 14 4.23 -3.87 -15.27
N GLN A 15 4.38 -5.18 -15.24
CA GLN A 15 5.63 -5.83 -14.82
C GLN A 15 6.82 -5.45 -15.71
N VAL A 16 6.64 -5.39 -17.02
CA VAL A 16 7.71 -4.94 -17.94
C VAL A 16 8.05 -3.46 -17.70
N LYS A 17 7.06 -2.62 -17.44
CA LYS A 17 7.25 -1.18 -17.19
C LYS A 17 8.05 -0.93 -15.90
N PHE A 18 7.66 -1.54 -14.80
CA PHE A 18 8.22 -1.25 -13.48
C PHE A 18 9.44 -2.13 -13.14
N ASN A 19 9.40 -3.42 -13.47
CA ASN A 19 10.42 -4.40 -13.10
C ASN A 19 11.33 -4.83 -14.26
N LYS A 20 11.16 -4.28 -15.48
CA LYS A 20 12.04 -4.48 -16.64
C LYS A 20 12.34 -5.96 -16.90
N GLU A 21 13.61 -6.37 -16.77
CA GLU A 21 14.05 -7.76 -17.02
C GLU A 21 13.48 -8.75 -15.98
N ALA A 22 13.49 -8.38 -14.71
CA ALA A 22 12.91 -9.20 -13.64
C ALA A 22 11.40 -9.40 -13.86
N GLY A 23 10.68 -8.36 -14.30
CA GLY A 23 9.27 -8.44 -14.66
C GLY A 23 9.00 -9.39 -15.83
N ARG A 24 9.84 -9.37 -16.89
CA ARG A 24 9.73 -10.33 -18.01
C ARG A 24 9.96 -11.76 -17.55
N ALA A 25 10.96 -11.99 -16.72
CA ALA A 25 11.26 -13.32 -16.18
C ALA A 25 10.12 -13.84 -15.29
N PHE A 26 9.57 -12.97 -14.43
CA PHE A 26 8.41 -13.29 -13.61
C PHE A 26 7.19 -13.71 -14.43
N ILE A 27 6.79 -12.90 -15.42
CA ILE A 27 5.65 -13.21 -16.30
C ILE A 27 5.87 -14.53 -17.04
N ALA A 28 7.07 -14.78 -17.54
CA ALA A 28 7.39 -16.03 -18.22
C ALA A 28 7.31 -17.26 -17.29
N GLY A 29 7.65 -17.09 -15.99
CA GLY A 29 7.62 -18.16 -15.00
C GLY A 29 6.23 -18.41 -14.37
N LEU A 30 5.29 -17.47 -14.47
CA LEU A 30 3.98 -17.57 -13.83
C LEU A 30 3.19 -18.84 -14.17
N PRO A 31 3.12 -19.34 -15.42
CA PRO A 31 2.37 -20.56 -15.73
C PRO A 31 2.89 -21.78 -14.97
N GLU A 32 4.22 -21.94 -14.91
CA GLU A 32 4.86 -23.05 -14.19
C GLU A 32 4.69 -22.91 -12.68
N GLN A 33 4.95 -21.70 -12.15
CA GLN A 33 4.82 -21.42 -10.71
C GLN A 33 3.37 -21.62 -10.24
N SER A 34 2.39 -21.13 -11.00
CA SER A 34 0.97 -21.33 -10.69
C SER A 34 0.60 -22.81 -10.67
N ALA A 35 1.01 -23.58 -11.68
CA ALA A 35 0.75 -25.01 -11.74
C ALA A 35 1.38 -25.74 -10.54
N ARG A 36 2.61 -25.37 -10.16
CA ARG A 36 3.29 -25.94 -8.99
C ARG A 36 2.52 -25.69 -7.69
N PHE A 37 2.02 -24.49 -7.44
CA PHE A 37 1.32 -24.18 -6.21
C PHE A 37 -0.14 -24.69 -6.20
N LEU A 38 -0.80 -24.78 -7.33
CA LEU A 38 -2.09 -25.48 -7.44
C LEU A 38 -1.96 -26.95 -7.03
N ASP A 39 -0.88 -27.61 -7.46
CA ASP A 39 -0.61 -29.00 -7.11
C ASP A 39 -0.12 -29.12 -5.64
N HIS A 40 0.81 -28.26 -5.23
CA HIS A 40 1.42 -28.31 -3.90
C HIS A 40 0.43 -28.13 -2.74
N TRP A 41 -0.54 -27.23 -2.91
CA TRP A 41 -1.57 -26.93 -1.90
C TRP A 41 -2.92 -27.59 -2.19
N ASP A 42 -2.98 -28.52 -3.16
CA ASP A 42 -4.21 -29.24 -3.58
C ASP A 42 -5.36 -28.27 -3.88
N LEU A 43 -5.10 -27.32 -4.78
CA LEU A 43 -6.02 -26.25 -5.17
C LEU A 43 -6.63 -26.50 -6.54
N SER A 44 -7.89 -26.13 -6.70
CA SER A 44 -8.57 -26.11 -7.98
C SER A 44 -8.92 -24.67 -8.37
N PRO A 45 -8.61 -24.20 -9.61
CA PRO A 45 -9.06 -22.90 -10.08
C PRO A 45 -10.58 -22.76 -9.98
N ASP A 46 -11.04 -21.63 -9.43
CA ASP A 46 -12.45 -21.33 -9.14
C ASP A 46 -12.85 -19.94 -9.63
N GLY A 47 -12.33 -19.55 -10.78
CA GLY A 47 -12.64 -18.28 -11.45
C GLY A 47 -11.56 -17.85 -12.43
N PRO A 48 -11.80 -16.75 -13.15
CA PRO A 48 -10.81 -16.18 -14.06
C PRO A 48 -9.62 -15.58 -13.27
N PRO A 49 -8.41 -15.60 -13.85
CA PRO A 49 -7.27 -14.87 -13.29
C PRO A 49 -7.57 -13.38 -13.14
N MET A 50 -7.22 -12.81 -12.00
CA MET A 50 -7.24 -11.39 -11.68
C MET A 50 -5.81 -10.89 -11.48
N HIS A 51 -5.63 -9.60 -11.36
CA HIS A 51 -4.33 -9.02 -11.10
C HIS A 51 -4.44 -7.69 -10.35
N GLY A 52 -3.42 -7.40 -9.53
CA GLY A 52 -3.10 -6.05 -9.10
C GLY A 52 -2.04 -5.43 -10.01
N VAL A 53 -1.38 -4.36 -9.56
CA VAL A 53 -0.26 -3.73 -10.28
C VAL A 53 0.93 -4.68 -10.41
N SER A 54 1.23 -5.44 -9.35
CA SER A 54 2.44 -6.26 -9.22
C SER A 54 2.20 -7.76 -9.02
N ALA A 55 0.96 -8.23 -8.89
CA ALA A 55 0.63 -9.61 -8.53
C ALA A 55 -0.38 -10.25 -9.48
N LEU A 56 -0.19 -11.54 -9.77
CA LEU A 56 -1.23 -12.41 -10.30
C LEU A 56 -2.07 -12.95 -9.14
N VAL A 57 -3.38 -12.88 -9.27
CA VAL A 57 -4.35 -13.28 -8.26
C VAL A 57 -5.29 -14.32 -8.86
N LEU A 58 -5.22 -15.56 -8.38
CA LEU A 58 -6.01 -16.65 -8.88
C LEU A 58 -7.08 -17.05 -7.86
N PRO A 59 -8.37 -16.90 -8.16
CA PRO A 59 -9.43 -17.51 -7.38
C PRO A 59 -9.31 -19.03 -7.42
N VAL A 60 -9.30 -19.66 -6.24
CA VAL A 60 -9.14 -21.11 -6.10
C VAL A 60 -10.10 -21.68 -5.06
N ALA A 61 -10.38 -22.97 -5.16
CA ALA A 61 -11.01 -23.75 -4.11
C ALA A 61 -10.00 -24.76 -3.53
N ARG A 62 -9.95 -24.88 -2.21
CA ARG A 62 -9.17 -25.87 -1.48
C ARG A 62 -9.80 -27.26 -1.60
N ALA A 63 -9.09 -28.31 -1.22
CA ALA A 63 -9.57 -29.71 -1.25
C ALA A 63 -10.91 -29.93 -0.51
N ASP A 64 -11.15 -29.14 0.55
CA ASP A 64 -12.38 -29.16 1.34
C ASP A 64 -13.53 -28.31 0.73
N GLY A 65 -13.30 -27.70 -0.42
CA GLY A 65 -14.24 -26.80 -1.09
C GLY A 65 -14.22 -25.37 -0.58
N THR A 66 -13.37 -25.01 0.40
CA THR A 66 -13.28 -23.66 0.92
C THR A 66 -12.68 -22.72 -0.12
N PRO A 67 -13.35 -21.58 -0.44
CA PRO A 67 -12.80 -20.57 -1.34
C PRO A 67 -11.53 -19.93 -0.79
N ALA A 68 -10.54 -19.72 -1.68
CA ALA A 68 -9.28 -19.06 -1.35
C ALA A 68 -8.77 -18.27 -2.58
N VAL A 69 -7.67 -17.55 -2.38
CA VAL A 69 -6.96 -16.82 -3.43
C VAL A 69 -5.49 -17.20 -3.39
N LEU A 70 -4.94 -17.63 -4.53
CA LEU A 70 -3.52 -17.83 -4.73
C LEU A 70 -2.92 -16.54 -5.30
N LYS A 71 -2.05 -15.86 -4.51
CA LYS A 71 -1.35 -14.62 -4.91
C LYS A 71 0.10 -14.94 -5.23
N LEU A 72 0.52 -14.58 -6.45
CA LEU A 72 1.90 -14.69 -6.92
C LEU A 72 2.42 -13.31 -7.27
N GLN A 73 3.56 -12.91 -6.68
CA GLN A 73 4.16 -11.60 -6.86
C GLN A 73 5.69 -11.70 -6.92
N ILE A 74 6.35 -10.64 -7.41
CA ILE A 74 7.80 -10.51 -7.27
C ILE A 74 8.08 -10.12 -5.82
N LEU A 75 9.06 -10.79 -5.20
CA LEU A 75 9.58 -10.37 -3.91
C LEU A 75 10.47 -9.14 -4.07
N ASP A 76 10.18 -8.11 -3.31
CA ASP A 76 10.95 -6.89 -3.15
C ASP A 76 10.88 -6.41 -1.69
N GLU A 77 11.57 -5.33 -1.39
CA GLU A 77 11.62 -4.78 -0.02
C GLU A 77 10.23 -4.39 0.54
N GLU A 78 9.26 -4.11 -0.32
CA GLU A 78 7.90 -3.73 0.09
C GLU A 78 7.01 -4.94 0.34
N SER A 79 7.16 -5.98 -0.46
CA SER A 79 6.32 -7.18 -0.41
C SER A 79 6.82 -8.28 0.54
N GLU A 80 8.13 -8.33 0.86
CA GLU A 80 8.70 -9.32 1.79
C GLU A 80 8.03 -9.31 3.18
N GLY A 81 7.60 -8.14 3.64
CA GLY A 81 6.94 -7.96 4.95
C GLY A 81 5.46 -8.39 4.98
N GLU A 82 4.80 -8.53 3.83
CA GLU A 82 3.35 -8.77 3.74
C GLU A 82 2.89 -9.99 4.55
N PRO A 83 3.48 -11.19 4.41
CA PRO A 83 3.04 -12.35 5.16
C PRO A 83 3.28 -12.23 6.67
N VAL A 84 4.27 -11.45 7.08
CA VAL A 84 4.55 -11.18 8.51
C VAL A 84 3.45 -10.29 9.11
N ALA A 85 3.06 -9.23 8.41
CA ALA A 85 1.99 -8.33 8.81
C ALA A 85 0.62 -9.06 8.85
N LEU A 86 0.29 -9.82 7.81
CA LEU A 86 -0.95 -10.58 7.76
C LEU A 86 -1.06 -11.61 8.90
N ARG A 87 0.05 -12.25 9.29
CA ARG A 87 0.09 -13.13 10.48
C ARG A 87 -0.10 -12.35 11.78
N ALA A 88 0.48 -11.15 11.90
CA ALA A 88 0.34 -10.32 13.09
C ALA A 88 -1.11 -9.86 13.28
N TRP A 89 -1.77 -9.41 12.23
CA TRP A 89 -3.20 -9.05 12.25
C TRP A 89 -4.12 -10.28 12.35
N ASN A 90 -3.68 -11.43 11.84
CA ASN A 90 -4.41 -12.71 11.92
C ASN A 90 -5.89 -12.63 11.49
N GLY A 91 -6.17 -11.85 10.45
CA GLY A 91 -7.52 -11.63 9.94
C GLY A 91 -8.32 -10.55 10.67
N ASP A 92 -7.75 -9.90 11.67
CA ASP A 92 -8.39 -8.82 12.40
C ASP A 92 -8.13 -7.48 11.68
N GLY A 93 -9.13 -6.97 10.95
CA GLY A 93 -9.03 -5.79 10.10
C GLY A 93 -8.41 -6.02 8.71
N ALA A 94 -7.75 -7.15 8.49
CA ALA A 94 -7.11 -7.50 7.20
C ALA A 94 -7.48 -8.90 6.72
N VAL A 95 -7.16 -9.20 5.46
CA VAL A 95 -7.30 -10.53 4.86
C VAL A 95 -6.46 -11.57 5.64
N ARG A 96 -6.98 -12.80 5.78
CA ARG A 96 -6.24 -13.89 6.43
C ARG A 96 -5.23 -14.51 5.50
N LEU A 97 -4.01 -14.67 5.99
CA LEU A 97 -3.01 -15.54 5.38
C LEU A 97 -3.31 -17.00 5.78
N LEU A 98 -3.58 -17.85 4.80
CA LEU A 98 -3.85 -19.27 5.00
C LEU A 98 -2.58 -20.10 4.90
N ASP A 99 -1.71 -19.77 3.94
CA ASP A 99 -0.40 -20.41 3.74
C ASP A 99 0.58 -19.49 3.02
N HIS A 100 1.89 -19.80 3.06
CA HIS A 100 2.91 -18.96 2.45
C HIS A 100 4.17 -19.79 2.14
N ASP A 101 4.67 -19.66 0.92
CA ASP A 101 5.96 -20.19 0.48
C ASP A 101 7.02 -19.08 0.56
N GLU A 102 7.80 -19.06 1.64
CA GLU A 102 8.81 -18.01 1.89
C GLU A 102 9.80 -17.83 0.73
N PRO A 103 10.34 -18.91 0.07
CA PRO A 103 11.30 -18.72 -1.01
C PRO A 103 10.78 -17.97 -2.23
N THR A 104 9.49 -18.03 -2.52
CA THR A 104 8.89 -17.39 -3.70
C THR A 104 7.96 -16.23 -3.36
N GLY A 105 7.65 -16.03 -2.08
CA GLY A 105 6.66 -15.04 -1.64
C GLY A 105 5.22 -15.37 -2.07
N THR A 106 4.97 -16.58 -2.58
CA THR A 106 3.63 -16.99 -2.97
C THR A 106 2.76 -17.19 -1.73
N MET A 107 1.55 -16.65 -1.75
CA MET A 107 0.62 -16.71 -0.62
C MET A 107 -0.70 -17.36 -1.01
N LEU A 108 -1.26 -18.12 -0.07
CA LEU A 108 -2.66 -18.53 -0.09
C LEU A 108 -3.41 -17.66 0.91
N LEU A 109 -4.40 -16.90 0.43
CA LEU A 109 -5.19 -15.98 1.23
C LEU A 109 -6.65 -16.45 1.27
N GLU A 110 -7.41 -16.04 2.29
CA GLU A 110 -8.86 -16.16 2.26
C GLU A 110 -9.43 -15.37 1.07
N ARG A 111 -10.52 -15.87 0.47
CA ARG A 111 -11.21 -15.15 -0.58
C ARG A 111 -12.18 -14.15 0.02
N LEU A 112 -12.03 -12.88 -0.34
CA LEU A 112 -12.97 -11.81 -0.05
C LEU A 112 -13.93 -11.62 -1.22
N ASP A 113 -14.92 -10.74 -1.08
CA ASP A 113 -15.87 -10.43 -2.14
C ASP A 113 -15.29 -9.38 -3.10
N GLU A 114 -14.69 -9.82 -4.18
CA GLU A 114 -14.09 -8.99 -5.22
C GLU A 114 -15.11 -8.11 -5.97
N THR A 115 -16.41 -8.39 -5.83
CA THR A 115 -17.45 -7.56 -6.43
C THR A 115 -17.84 -6.38 -5.58
N ARG A 116 -17.48 -6.40 -4.28
CA ARG A 116 -17.74 -5.32 -3.33
C ARG A 116 -16.44 -4.72 -2.82
N MET A 117 -15.93 -3.78 -3.58
CA MET A 117 -14.72 -3.00 -3.27
C MET A 117 -15.13 -1.63 -2.72
N LEU A 118 -14.36 -1.09 -1.77
CA LEU A 118 -14.66 0.21 -1.17
C LEU A 118 -14.62 1.34 -2.22
N SER A 119 -13.81 1.18 -3.26
CA SER A 119 -13.79 2.09 -4.42
C SER A 119 -15.12 2.17 -5.17
N HIS A 120 -16.02 1.20 -5.00
CA HIS A 120 -17.36 1.22 -5.59
C HIS A 120 -18.39 1.95 -4.72
N VAL A 121 -18.07 2.31 -3.47
CA VAL A 121 -18.93 3.12 -2.60
C VAL A 121 -19.01 4.54 -3.18
N PRO A 122 -20.20 5.08 -3.51
CA PRO A 122 -20.30 6.38 -4.18
C PRO A 122 -19.85 7.57 -3.29
N ASP A 123 -20.06 7.47 -1.99
CA ASP A 123 -19.71 8.53 -1.04
C ASP A 123 -18.22 8.44 -0.67
N ALA A 124 -17.44 9.44 -1.11
CA ALA A 124 -16.03 9.54 -0.81
C ALA A 124 -15.73 9.73 0.70
N HIS A 125 -16.61 10.43 1.42
CA HIS A 125 -16.46 10.62 2.86
C HIS A 125 -16.67 9.30 3.62
N GLU A 126 -17.65 8.49 3.23
CA GLU A 126 -17.86 7.14 3.79
C GLU A 126 -16.62 6.27 3.56
N ALA A 127 -16.02 6.33 2.36
CA ALA A 127 -14.80 5.60 2.06
C ALA A 127 -13.62 6.05 2.94
N VAL A 128 -13.41 7.36 3.12
CA VAL A 128 -12.35 7.91 4.00
C VAL A 128 -12.56 7.50 5.46
N VAL A 129 -13.79 7.59 5.97
CA VAL A 129 -14.11 7.16 7.34
C VAL A 129 -13.86 5.67 7.54
N THR A 130 -14.19 4.84 6.54
CA THR A 130 -13.94 3.40 6.56
C THR A 130 -12.43 3.11 6.58
N ILE A 131 -11.64 3.75 5.71
CA ILE A 131 -10.18 3.63 5.70
C ILE A 131 -9.59 4.06 7.03
N ALA A 132 -10.02 5.21 7.57
CA ALA A 132 -9.56 5.71 8.86
C ALA A 132 -9.85 4.73 10.01
N GLY A 133 -11.04 4.12 10.02
CA GLY A 133 -11.41 3.09 11.00
C GLY A 133 -10.53 1.83 10.91
N LEU A 134 -10.25 1.37 9.69
CA LEU A 134 -9.33 0.24 9.45
C LEU A 134 -7.90 0.60 9.89
N LEU A 135 -7.39 1.77 9.52
CA LEU A 135 -6.06 2.22 9.93
C LEU A 135 -5.94 2.36 11.45
N ALA A 136 -6.95 2.94 12.13
CA ALA A 136 -6.96 3.04 13.58
C ALA A 136 -6.85 1.67 14.26
N HIS A 137 -7.50 0.66 13.67
CA HIS A 137 -7.43 -0.71 14.14
C HIS A 137 -6.09 -1.37 13.82
N LEU A 138 -5.66 -1.38 12.56
CA LEU A 138 -4.44 -2.04 12.09
C LEU A 138 -3.18 -1.46 12.76
N THR A 139 -3.10 -0.14 12.93
CA THR A 139 -1.95 0.52 13.58
C THR A 139 -1.98 0.44 15.11
N SER A 140 -3.03 -0.15 15.71
CA SER A 140 -3.03 -0.48 17.14
C SER A 140 -2.07 -1.61 17.50
N PHE A 141 -1.70 -2.44 16.51
CA PHE A 141 -0.76 -3.53 16.69
C PHE A 141 0.69 -3.01 16.70
N PRO A 142 1.55 -3.54 17.60
CA PRO A 142 2.97 -3.29 17.52
C PRO A 142 3.56 -3.97 16.29
N ALA A 143 4.58 -3.36 15.68
CA ALA A 143 5.25 -3.98 14.55
C ALA A 143 6.04 -5.23 15.01
N PRO A 144 5.96 -6.35 14.28
CA PRO A 144 6.79 -7.52 14.55
C PRO A 144 8.29 -7.22 14.45
N PRO A 145 9.13 -7.94 15.22
CA PRO A 145 10.59 -7.82 15.10
C PRO A 145 11.07 -8.11 13.67
N GLY A 146 12.06 -7.34 13.20
CA GLY A 146 12.65 -7.52 11.88
C GLY A 146 11.88 -6.83 10.74
N MET A 147 10.75 -6.17 11.05
CA MET A 147 10.03 -5.36 10.06
C MET A 147 10.88 -4.20 9.57
N ARG A 148 10.78 -3.85 8.27
CA ARG A 148 11.35 -2.64 7.69
C ARG A 148 10.90 -1.41 8.50
N ARG A 149 11.78 -0.44 8.68
CA ARG A 149 11.54 0.67 9.62
C ARG A 149 11.35 1.99 8.90
N LEU A 150 10.38 2.77 9.34
CA LEU A 150 10.17 4.14 8.86
C LEU A 150 11.40 5.02 9.11
N SER A 151 12.17 4.80 10.20
CA SER A 151 13.42 5.51 10.47
C SER A 151 14.43 5.41 9.33
N ASP A 152 14.59 4.23 8.75
CA ASP A 152 15.57 3.97 7.69
C ASP A 152 15.13 4.65 6.38
N ILE A 153 13.84 4.58 6.08
CA ILE A 153 13.23 5.26 4.94
C ILE A 153 13.37 6.78 5.09
N ALA A 154 13.03 7.32 6.26
CA ALA A 154 13.07 8.75 6.55
C ALA A 154 14.49 9.34 6.44
N GLY A 155 15.51 8.62 6.96
CA GLY A 155 16.91 8.98 6.77
C GLY A 155 17.29 9.08 5.30
N GLY A 156 16.97 8.05 4.51
CA GLY A 156 17.21 8.03 3.07
C GLY A 156 16.47 9.14 2.30
N MET A 157 15.28 9.54 2.75
CA MET A 157 14.53 10.66 2.15
C MET A 157 15.29 11.99 2.34
N LEU A 158 15.78 12.24 3.56
CA LEU A 158 16.55 13.46 3.87
C LEU A 158 17.86 13.51 3.09
N ASP A 159 18.56 12.38 2.95
CA ASP A 159 19.81 12.29 2.18
C ASP A 159 19.61 12.59 0.70
N ARG A 160 18.48 12.16 0.10
CA ARG A 160 18.13 12.36 -1.32
C ARG A 160 17.54 13.75 -1.60
N THR A 161 16.99 14.43 -0.60
CA THR A 161 16.31 15.72 -0.76
C THR A 161 17.14 16.77 -1.51
N PRO A 162 18.44 17.02 -1.20
CA PRO A 162 19.22 18.03 -1.91
C PRO A 162 19.37 17.74 -3.41
N TRP A 163 19.54 16.47 -3.76
CA TRP A 163 19.62 16.01 -5.14
C TRP A 163 18.30 16.23 -5.89
N ALA A 164 17.16 15.95 -5.25
CA ALA A 164 15.84 16.13 -5.83
C ALA A 164 15.50 17.62 -6.03
N LEU A 165 15.74 18.46 -5.02
CA LEU A 165 15.47 19.90 -5.09
C LEU A 165 16.24 20.58 -6.24
N ALA A 166 17.45 20.12 -6.58
CA ALA A 166 18.22 20.62 -7.71
C ALA A 166 17.57 20.29 -9.08
N ARG A 167 16.63 19.35 -9.12
CA ARG A 167 15.92 18.90 -10.33
C ARG A 167 14.53 19.44 -10.49
N ILE A 168 14.00 20.13 -9.49
CA ILE A 168 12.70 20.80 -9.57
C ILE A 168 12.92 22.22 -10.14
N PRO A 169 12.48 22.49 -11.39
CA PRO A 169 12.75 23.76 -12.05
C PRO A 169 11.92 24.90 -11.45
N ASP A 170 10.66 24.64 -11.10
CA ASP A 170 9.76 25.63 -10.55
C ASP A 170 10.15 26.02 -9.12
N PRO A 171 10.39 27.34 -8.82
CA PRO A 171 10.81 27.79 -7.51
C PRO A 171 9.78 27.56 -6.39
N GLU A 172 8.47 27.64 -6.70
CA GLU A 172 7.40 27.44 -5.73
C GLU A 172 7.32 25.97 -5.32
N SER A 173 7.27 25.06 -6.29
CA SER A 173 7.29 23.62 -6.07
C SER A 173 8.54 23.18 -5.29
N ARG A 174 9.72 23.71 -5.66
CA ARG A 174 10.98 23.44 -4.95
C ARG A 174 10.91 23.87 -3.49
N ARG A 175 10.34 25.06 -3.22
CA ARG A 175 10.16 25.53 -1.85
C ARG A 175 9.22 24.62 -1.06
N LEU A 176 8.09 24.23 -1.65
CA LEU A 176 7.11 23.36 -1.00
C LEU A 176 7.69 21.98 -0.65
N VAL A 177 8.46 21.39 -1.57
CA VAL A 177 9.16 20.11 -1.29
C VAL A 177 10.25 20.29 -0.21
N ALA A 178 10.95 21.43 -0.20
CA ALA A 178 11.91 21.73 0.88
C ALA A 178 11.22 21.87 2.25
N ASP A 179 10.01 22.43 2.28
CA ASP A 179 9.21 22.54 3.50
C ASP A 179 8.70 21.17 3.98
N CYS A 180 8.36 20.26 3.06
CA CYS A 180 8.07 18.86 3.43
C CYS A 180 9.28 18.18 4.08
N ALA A 181 10.47 18.40 3.55
CA ALA A 181 11.71 17.90 4.17
C ALA A 181 12.02 18.57 5.52
N ALA A 182 11.65 19.83 5.72
CA ALA A 182 11.75 20.49 7.01
C ALA A 182 10.81 19.87 8.04
N ALA A 183 9.55 19.60 7.66
CA ALA A 183 8.58 18.92 8.52
C ALA A 183 9.08 17.51 8.92
N LEU A 184 9.66 16.76 7.99
CA LEU A 184 10.25 15.45 8.31
C LEU A 184 11.35 15.55 9.37
N ARG A 185 12.23 16.59 9.30
CA ARG A 185 13.30 16.77 10.32
C ARG A 185 12.77 16.98 11.72
N GLU A 186 11.56 17.49 11.88
CA GLU A 186 10.93 17.72 13.19
C GLU A 186 10.49 16.42 13.88
N VAL A 187 10.24 15.35 13.09
CA VAL A 187 9.68 14.10 13.60
C VAL A 187 10.54 12.85 13.38
N VAL A 188 11.63 12.97 12.62
CA VAL A 188 12.46 11.83 12.19
C VAL A 188 13.09 11.06 13.35
N ASP A 189 13.37 11.72 14.48
CA ASP A 189 13.96 11.10 15.67
C ASP A 189 12.95 10.24 16.45
N GLU A 190 11.68 10.37 16.15
CA GLU A 190 10.59 9.62 16.80
C GLU A 190 9.71 8.89 15.74
N PRO A 191 10.25 7.94 15.00
CA PRO A 191 9.57 7.32 13.85
C PRO A 191 8.40 6.39 14.22
N GLY A 192 8.21 6.08 15.51
CA GLY A 192 7.19 5.14 15.97
C GLY A 192 7.59 3.67 15.79
N ASP A 193 6.70 2.78 16.25
CA ASP A 193 6.91 1.32 16.27
C ASP A 193 5.63 0.53 15.97
N ARG A 194 4.63 1.18 15.41
CA ARG A 194 3.37 0.53 15.05
C ARG A 194 3.48 -0.20 13.74
N LEU A 195 2.68 -1.27 13.59
CA LEU A 195 2.58 -1.99 12.33
C LEU A 195 1.71 -1.17 11.37
N LEU A 196 2.33 -0.64 10.33
CA LEU A 196 1.68 0.16 9.30
C LEU A 196 1.30 -0.72 8.11
N HIS A 197 0.22 -0.33 7.43
CA HIS A 197 -0.18 -0.90 6.14
C HIS A 197 0.57 -0.23 4.98
N TRP A 198 0.80 1.05 5.09
CA TRP A 198 1.49 1.97 4.21
C TRP A 198 0.83 2.25 2.84
N ASP A 199 -0.08 1.44 2.38
CA ASP A 199 -0.72 1.58 1.07
C ASP A 199 -2.24 1.36 1.11
N LEU A 200 -2.91 1.82 2.20
CA LEU A 200 -4.34 1.61 2.34
C LEU A 200 -5.15 2.71 1.62
N HIS A 201 -5.61 2.40 0.42
CA HIS A 201 -6.56 3.17 -0.37
C HIS A 201 -7.84 2.34 -0.64
N ASP A 202 -8.86 2.93 -1.23
CA ASP A 202 -10.17 2.29 -1.37
C ASP A 202 -10.20 1.06 -2.29
N GLU A 203 -9.23 0.90 -3.19
CA GLU A 203 -9.07 -0.32 -3.99
C GLU A 203 -8.39 -1.46 -3.21
N ASN A 204 -7.74 -1.17 -2.08
CA ASN A 204 -7.16 -2.16 -1.17
C ASN A 204 -8.09 -2.51 0.00
N VAL A 205 -9.40 -2.28 -0.16
CA VAL A 205 -10.41 -2.62 0.84
C VAL A 205 -11.58 -3.36 0.19
N LEU A 206 -11.78 -4.61 0.60
CA LEU A 206 -12.83 -5.49 0.10
C LEU A 206 -13.80 -5.89 1.22
N ALA A 207 -15.04 -6.14 0.85
CA ALA A 207 -16.03 -6.69 1.76
C ALA A 207 -15.84 -8.21 1.95
N SER A 208 -16.38 -8.74 3.05
CA SER A 208 -16.46 -10.18 3.29
C SER A 208 -17.70 -10.55 4.10
N ASP A 209 -17.99 -11.85 4.23
CA ASP A 209 -19.08 -12.33 5.06
C ASP A 209 -18.80 -12.18 6.56
N ARG A 210 -17.53 -12.12 6.99
CA ARG A 210 -17.13 -12.01 8.40
C ARG A 210 -16.92 -10.57 8.89
N ALA A 211 -16.79 -9.62 7.98
CA ALA A 211 -16.60 -8.21 8.32
C ALA A 211 -17.08 -7.33 7.15
N PRO A 212 -17.62 -6.13 7.42
CA PRO A 212 -18.05 -5.22 6.37
C PRO A 212 -16.95 -4.89 5.38
N TRP A 213 -15.76 -4.61 5.89
CA TRP A 213 -14.58 -4.21 5.13
C TRP A 213 -13.30 -4.81 5.73
N LEU A 214 -12.37 -5.23 4.88
CA LEU A 214 -11.06 -5.77 5.25
C LEU A 214 -9.99 -5.22 4.32
N ALA A 215 -8.83 -4.89 4.88
CA ALA A 215 -7.67 -4.46 4.14
C ALA A 215 -6.96 -5.63 3.44
N ILE A 216 -6.42 -5.37 2.26
CA ILE A 216 -5.59 -6.29 1.47
C ILE A 216 -4.30 -5.60 1.00
N ASP A 217 -3.34 -6.37 0.52
CA ASP A 217 -2.12 -5.91 -0.16
C ASP A 217 -1.26 -4.91 0.64
N PRO A 218 -0.95 -5.16 1.92
CA PRO A 218 -0.11 -4.25 2.69
C PRO A 218 1.33 -4.22 2.17
N LYS A 219 1.98 -3.06 2.32
CA LYS A 219 3.42 -2.82 2.12
C LYS A 219 4.07 -2.51 3.48
N PRO A 220 4.05 -3.45 4.44
CA PRO A 220 4.15 -3.11 5.85
C PRO A 220 5.51 -2.60 6.28
N LEU A 221 5.47 -1.73 7.29
CA LEU A 221 6.67 -1.26 7.97
C LEU A 221 6.36 -0.90 9.44
N ALA A 222 7.42 -0.80 10.24
CA ALA A 222 7.33 -0.30 11.61
C ALA A 222 7.45 1.23 11.60
N GLY A 223 6.42 1.94 12.08
CA GLY A 223 6.45 3.40 12.01
C GLY A 223 5.37 4.12 12.79
N ASP A 224 5.22 5.40 12.49
CA ASP A 224 4.21 6.30 13.04
C ASP A 224 2.94 6.27 12.18
N PRO A 225 1.75 6.09 12.79
CA PRO A 225 0.48 6.08 12.05
C PRO A 225 0.19 7.36 11.23
N GLY A 226 0.78 8.50 11.57
CA GLY A 226 0.67 9.73 10.77
C GLY A 226 1.21 9.60 9.35
N PHE A 227 2.06 8.58 9.07
CA PHE A 227 2.58 8.30 7.74
C PHE A 227 1.58 7.57 6.83
N GLU A 228 0.46 7.06 7.39
CA GLU A 228 -0.59 6.31 6.70
C GLU A 228 -1.62 7.19 5.97
N LEU A 229 -1.68 8.49 6.27
CA LEU A 229 -2.85 9.30 5.87
C LEU A 229 -2.88 9.64 4.38
N TRP A 230 -1.72 9.66 3.74
CA TRP A 230 -1.56 10.09 2.36
C TRP A 230 -2.47 9.36 1.34
N PRO A 231 -2.55 8.00 1.30
CA PRO A 231 -3.34 7.33 0.25
C PRO A 231 -4.81 7.76 0.22
N ALA A 232 -5.41 8.01 1.40
CA ALA A 232 -6.79 8.48 1.47
C ALA A 232 -6.98 9.97 1.14
N LEU A 233 -5.92 10.78 1.21
CA LEU A 233 -5.95 12.18 0.77
C LEU A 233 -5.88 12.29 -0.76
N ASP A 234 -5.11 11.40 -1.40
CA ASP A 234 -4.89 11.38 -2.85
C ASP A 234 -6.01 10.62 -3.59
N ASN A 235 -6.53 9.57 -2.99
CA ASN A 235 -7.56 8.72 -3.55
C ASN A 235 -8.85 9.50 -3.83
N ARG A 236 -9.40 9.42 -5.06
CA ARG A 236 -10.51 10.26 -5.52
C ARG A 236 -10.25 11.74 -5.21
N TYR A 237 -9.11 12.24 -5.69
CA TYR A 237 -8.61 13.58 -5.40
C TYR A 237 -9.66 14.66 -5.58
N ASP A 238 -9.88 15.44 -4.51
CA ASP A 238 -10.66 16.67 -4.48
C ASP A 238 -9.93 17.71 -3.61
N PRO A 239 -9.40 18.81 -4.18
CA PRO A 239 -8.64 19.79 -3.42
C PRO A 239 -9.44 20.47 -2.31
N ASP A 240 -10.75 20.58 -2.44
CA ASP A 240 -11.58 21.25 -1.42
C ASP A 240 -11.88 20.33 -0.22
N ASP A 241 -11.63 19.02 -0.38
CA ASP A 241 -11.94 18.00 0.62
C ASP A 241 -10.72 17.58 1.48
N ILE A 242 -9.51 17.96 1.07
CA ILE A 242 -8.25 17.55 1.71
C ILE A 242 -8.23 17.80 3.21
N LEU A 243 -8.62 19.01 3.63
CA LEU A 243 -8.57 19.40 5.05
C LEU A 243 -9.59 18.63 5.87
N TRP A 244 -10.79 18.39 5.33
CA TRP A 244 -11.79 17.56 5.99
C TRP A 244 -11.30 16.11 6.15
N ARG A 245 -10.72 15.53 5.10
CA ARG A 245 -10.16 14.16 5.14
C ARG A 245 -9.04 14.04 6.17
N PHE A 246 -8.11 14.97 6.17
CA PHE A 246 -7.03 15.02 7.16
C PHE A 246 -7.57 15.10 8.59
N ASP A 247 -8.57 15.98 8.83
CA ASP A 247 -9.20 16.12 10.15
C ASP A 247 -9.93 14.86 10.57
N ALA A 248 -10.77 14.29 9.69
CA ALA A 248 -11.52 13.09 9.96
C ALA A 248 -10.58 11.92 10.31
N MET A 249 -9.51 11.75 9.55
CA MET A 249 -8.54 10.67 9.78
C MET A 249 -7.78 10.88 11.09
N THR A 250 -7.27 12.08 11.36
CA THR A 250 -6.54 12.36 12.61
C THR A 250 -7.42 12.22 13.85
N ASP A 251 -8.71 12.58 13.76
CA ASP A 251 -9.67 12.40 14.84
C ASP A 251 -9.98 10.91 15.09
N ILE A 252 -10.27 10.13 14.04
CA ILE A 252 -10.60 8.70 14.15
C ILE A 252 -9.39 7.90 14.65
N LEU A 253 -8.19 8.17 14.15
CA LEU A 253 -6.96 7.51 14.59
C LEU A 253 -6.46 8.07 15.94
N THR A 254 -7.06 9.13 16.45
CA THR A 254 -6.66 9.81 17.71
C THR A 254 -5.18 10.24 17.67
N LEU A 255 -4.75 10.83 16.56
CA LEU A 255 -3.36 11.26 16.36
C LEU A 255 -3.11 12.66 16.91
N ASP A 256 -1.89 12.92 17.37
CA ASP A 256 -1.39 14.28 17.55
C ASP A 256 -1.33 14.98 16.18
N ARG A 257 -2.12 16.02 15.98
CA ARG A 257 -2.29 16.65 14.67
C ARG A 257 -1.02 17.28 14.11
N PRO A 258 -0.23 18.04 14.88
CA PRO A 258 1.06 18.56 14.41
C PRO A 258 2.00 17.46 13.93
N ARG A 259 2.09 16.35 14.69
CA ARG A 259 2.92 15.21 14.36
C ARG A 259 2.40 14.47 13.12
N ALA A 260 1.09 14.19 13.04
CA ALA A 260 0.46 13.58 11.88
C ALA A 260 0.63 14.43 10.61
N HIS A 261 0.52 15.76 10.74
CA HIS A 261 0.80 16.70 9.66
C HIS A 261 2.23 16.57 9.14
N ALA A 262 3.22 16.54 10.04
CA ALA A 262 4.62 16.40 9.64
C ALA A 262 4.89 15.06 8.94
N TRP A 263 4.35 13.95 9.45
CA TRP A 263 4.47 12.63 8.79
C TRP A 263 3.71 12.53 7.47
N THR A 264 2.56 13.19 7.34
CA THR A 264 1.85 13.27 6.05
C THR A 264 2.66 14.03 5.01
N LEU A 265 3.28 15.17 5.38
CA LEU A 265 4.20 15.90 4.50
C LEU A 265 5.46 15.07 4.17
N ALA A 266 5.95 14.27 5.10
CA ALA A 266 7.05 13.35 4.86
C ALA A 266 6.66 12.27 3.81
N ARG A 267 5.45 11.73 3.87
CA ARG A 267 4.97 10.77 2.87
C ARG A 267 4.89 11.40 1.47
N LEU A 268 4.46 12.65 1.40
CA LEU A 268 4.46 13.42 0.17
C LEU A 268 5.88 13.64 -0.38
N LEU A 269 6.84 13.96 0.50
CA LEU A 269 8.26 14.02 0.10
C LEU A 269 8.72 12.70 -0.50
N GLN A 270 8.37 11.55 0.09
CA GLN A 270 8.72 10.22 -0.43
C GLN A 270 8.21 10.02 -1.86
N ASN A 271 6.93 10.33 -2.11
CA ASN A 271 6.33 10.19 -3.43
C ASN A 271 7.01 11.11 -4.46
N THR A 272 7.28 12.36 -4.07
CA THR A 272 8.01 13.33 -4.92
C THR A 272 9.42 12.83 -5.26
N LEU A 273 10.12 12.20 -4.32
CA LEU A 273 11.44 11.62 -4.58
C LEU A 273 11.35 10.50 -5.61
N TRP A 274 10.37 9.62 -5.51
CA TRP A 274 10.12 8.57 -6.50
C TRP A 274 9.80 9.12 -7.89
N ASP A 275 8.95 10.16 -7.98
CA ASP A 275 8.66 10.80 -9.28
C ASP A 275 9.94 11.30 -9.95
N ILE A 276 10.81 11.99 -9.20
CA ILE A 276 12.05 12.55 -9.74
C ILE A 276 13.06 11.45 -10.09
N GLU A 277 13.17 10.39 -9.28
CA GLU A 277 14.02 9.21 -9.55
C GLU A 277 13.62 8.49 -10.84
N ASP A 278 12.31 8.40 -11.09
CA ASP A 278 11.74 7.83 -12.31
C ASP A 278 11.76 8.78 -13.51
N GLY A 279 12.29 10.00 -13.34
CA GLY A 279 12.33 11.02 -14.39
C GLY A 279 10.97 11.62 -14.72
N ARG A 280 10.00 11.48 -13.83
CA ARG A 280 8.68 12.11 -13.94
C ARG A 280 8.70 13.54 -13.37
N PRO A 281 7.82 14.44 -13.83
CA PRO A 281 7.60 15.71 -13.16
C PRO A 281 6.96 15.46 -11.77
N VAL A 282 7.15 16.39 -10.86
CA VAL A 282 6.43 16.39 -9.58
C VAL A 282 4.93 16.53 -9.85
N ASP A 283 4.13 15.73 -9.19
CA ASP A 283 2.69 15.70 -9.36
C ASP A 283 2.02 16.94 -8.74
N ASP A 284 1.18 17.64 -9.53
CA ASP A 284 0.50 18.86 -9.10
C ASP A 284 -0.54 18.63 -8.00
N ALA A 285 -1.21 17.48 -7.99
CA ALA A 285 -2.16 17.12 -6.93
C ALA A 285 -1.44 16.92 -5.60
N GLN A 286 -0.28 16.26 -5.63
CA GLN A 286 0.58 16.10 -4.45
C GLN A 286 1.02 17.46 -3.89
N LEU A 287 1.45 18.37 -4.76
CA LEU A 287 1.84 19.73 -4.34
C LEU A 287 0.66 20.50 -3.75
N GLU A 288 -0.55 20.34 -4.31
CA GLU A 288 -1.75 21.01 -3.77
C GLU A 288 -2.12 20.46 -2.39
N ILE A 289 -2.04 19.15 -2.16
CA ILE A 289 -2.25 18.57 -0.83
C ILE A 289 -1.27 19.19 0.19
N ALA A 290 0.03 19.27 -0.16
CA ALA A 290 1.02 19.91 0.70
C ALA A 290 0.69 21.39 0.97
N ARG A 291 0.27 22.13 -0.07
CA ARG A 291 -0.08 23.54 0.05
C ARG A 291 -1.26 23.77 0.99
N ARG A 292 -2.32 22.94 0.85
CA ARG A 292 -3.51 22.99 1.73
C ARG A 292 -3.17 22.68 3.17
N LEU A 293 -2.41 21.63 3.42
CA LEU A 293 -1.99 21.25 4.75
C LEU A 293 -1.14 22.35 5.40
N ARG A 294 -0.15 22.90 4.70
CA ARG A 294 0.68 24.00 5.22
C ARG A 294 -0.08 25.30 5.48
N GLY A 295 -1.06 25.62 4.65
CA GLY A 295 -1.85 26.86 4.79
C GLY A 295 -2.65 26.93 6.09
N ARG A 296 -2.76 25.84 6.81
CA ARG A 296 -3.58 25.74 8.02
C ARG A 296 -2.86 26.25 9.30
N GLY A 297 -1.55 26.44 9.30
CA GLY A 297 -0.80 26.97 10.45
C GLY A 297 -0.97 26.14 11.72
N LEU A 298 -0.65 24.84 11.64
CA LEU A 298 -0.67 23.91 12.78
C LEU A 298 0.56 24.05 13.64
#